data_360fa8a2e4906adb4ab324f62e876cd6
#
_entry.id   360fa8a2e4906adb4ab324f62e876cd6
#
_cell.length_a   1.000
_cell.length_b   1.000
_cell.length_c   1.000
_cell.angle_alpha   90.00
_cell.angle_beta   90.00
_cell.angle_gamma   90.00
#
_symmetry.space_group_name_H-M   'P 1'
#
loop_
_entity.id
_entity.type
_entity.pdbx_description
1 polymer ?
#
loop_
_entity_poly.entity_id
_entity_poly.type
_entity_poly.pdbx_seq_one_letter_code
_entity_poly.pdbx_strand_id
1 'polypeptide(L)'
;HSTTAEKVEKILGIINPIITLRSGKMFGTNLNEDELINVGLGPYLSAGRSSPGYIAPTMTFEKELKLEIAGHMVELYHAPGETDDQLFVWFPELSALMPGDNFYTTFPNLYTIRGTSHRDVIGWVNSIDKMRSLDPQYLFPSHTMPVQGEEISNALIIYRDGMQYVHDQTVRLMNKGLTPDQIVEELDLPQNLKESPYLAEFYGTVRYSVRSIFNGYLGWFSGDLADLDPLNIDERSQKISNLVGGCLLYTSPSPRD
;
A
#
# COMPACT_ATOMS: atom_id res chain seq x y z
N HIS A 1 -18.04 2.21 5.47
CA HIS A 1 -18.68 2.22 4.14
C HIS A 1 -19.61 1.01 3.97
N SER A 2 -20.60 1.09 3.06
CA SER A 2 -21.59 0.02 2.87
C SER A 2 -21.02 -1.32 2.44
N THR A 3 -19.87 -1.33 1.75
CA THR A 3 -19.20 -2.55 1.25
C THR A 3 -18.22 -3.19 2.22
N THR A 4 -17.93 -2.57 3.36
CA THR A 4 -16.87 -3.03 4.29
C THR A 4 -17.13 -4.44 4.84
N ALA A 5 -18.38 -4.75 5.20
CA ALA A 5 -18.73 -6.07 5.74
C ALA A 5 -18.40 -7.21 4.75
N GLU A 6 -18.82 -7.07 3.49
CA GLU A 6 -18.53 -8.05 2.41
C GLU A 6 -17.03 -8.27 2.21
N LYS A 7 -16.23 -7.19 2.27
CA LYS A 7 -14.78 -7.28 2.12
C LYS A 7 -14.11 -7.99 3.28
N VAL A 8 -14.55 -7.70 4.49
CA VAL A 8 -14.06 -8.39 5.69
C VAL A 8 -14.38 -9.88 5.60
N GLU A 9 -15.60 -10.27 5.22
CA GLU A 9 -16.00 -11.66 5.04
C GLU A 9 -15.17 -12.34 3.96
N LYS A 10 -14.88 -11.68 2.84
CA LYS A 10 -14.01 -12.20 1.78
C LYS A 10 -12.60 -12.49 2.28
N ILE A 11 -12.01 -11.56 3.01
CA ILE A 11 -10.63 -11.71 3.53
C ILE A 11 -10.58 -12.77 4.63
N LEU A 12 -11.47 -12.70 5.62
CA LEU A 12 -11.45 -13.61 6.76
C LEU A 12 -11.99 -15.01 6.43
N GLY A 13 -12.87 -15.12 5.44
CA GLY A 13 -13.49 -16.40 5.05
C GLY A 13 -12.74 -17.10 3.92
N ILE A 14 -12.61 -16.43 2.76
CA ILE A 14 -12.20 -17.11 1.52
C ILE A 14 -10.68 -17.24 1.41
N ILE A 15 -9.93 -16.15 1.67
CA ILE A 15 -8.49 -16.09 1.40
C ILE A 15 -7.63 -15.97 2.67
N ASN A 16 -8.22 -16.09 3.85
CA ASN A 16 -7.51 -15.94 5.11
C ASN A 16 -6.24 -16.80 5.24
N PRO A 17 -6.23 -18.10 4.89
CA PRO A 17 -5.02 -18.91 5.06
C PRO A 17 -3.82 -18.38 4.29
N ILE A 18 -4.02 -17.96 3.02
CA ILE A 18 -2.92 -17.44 2.21
C ILE A 18 -2.52 -16.02 2.63
N ILE A 19 -3.48 -15.18 3.03
CA ILE A 19 -3.18 -13.84 3.52
C ILE A 19 -2.40 -13.92 4.83
N THR A 20 -2.77 -14.80 5.75
CA THR A 20 -2.04 -15.03 7.01
C THR A 20 -0.60 -15.48 6.75
N LEU A 21 -0.39 -16.46 5.86
CA LEU A 21 0.94 -16.93 5.49
C LEU A 21 1.80 -15.80 4.89
N ARG A 22 1.23 -15.03 3.95
CA ARG A 22 1.95 -13.94 3.28
C ARG A 22 2.18 -12.75 4.22
N SER A 23 1.26 -12.46 5.13
CA SER A 23 1.44 -11.45 6.19
C SER A 23 2.59 -11.83 7.12
N GLY A 24 2.69 -13.10 7.50
CA GLY A 24 3.80 -13.61 8.29
C GLY A 24 5.16 -13.35 7.64
N LYS A 25 5.26 -13.57 6.32
CA LYS A 25 6.48 -13.25 5.54
C LYS A 25 6.71 -11.74 5.40
N MET A 26 5.65 -10.95 5.21
CA MET A 26 5.75 -9.50 5.04
C MET A 26 6.22 -8.81 6.32
N PHE A 27 5.69 -9.22 7.46
CA PHE A 27 5.96 -8.60 8.75
C PHE A 27 7.02 -9.33 9.58
N GLY A 28 7.60 -10.40 9.05
CA GLY A 28 8.68 -11.13 9.73
C GLY A 28 8.25 -11.84 11.02
N THR A 29 6.99 -12.31 11.12
CA THR A 29 6.46 -12.91 12.38
C THR A 29 7.17 -14.18 12.83
N ASN A 30 8.04 -14.75 11.99
CA ASN A 30 8.87 -15.92 12.32
C ASN A 30 10.32 -15.53 12.70
N LEU A 31 10.65 -14.24 12.70
CA LEU A 31 11.93 -13.73 13.18
C LEU A 31 11.96 -13.71 14.71
N ASN A 32 13.16 -13.73 15.27
CA ASN A 32 13.34 -13.56 16.70
C ASN A 32 13.00 -12.11 17.12
N GLU A 33 12.68 -11.91 18.40
CA GLU A 33 12.28 -10.58 18.91
C GLU A 33 13.37 -9.51 18.72
N ASP A 34 14.63 -9.90 18.78
CA ASP A 34 15.80 -9.02 18.57
C ASP A 34 16.02 -8.65 17.07
N GLU A 35 15.46 -9.43 16.15
CA GLU A 35 15.48 -9.17 14.71
C GLU A 35 14.27 -8.36 14.25
N LEU A 36 13.14 -8.42 14.98
CA LEU A 36 11.86 -7.81 14.63
C LEU A 36 11.72 -6.42 15.26
N ILE A 37 12.53 -5.46 14.81
CA ILE A 37 12.63 -4.13 15.41
C ILE A 37 11.50 -3.23 14.90
N ASN A 38 11.18 -3.28 13.60
CA ASN A 38 10.27 -2.36 12.93
C ASN A 38 9.65 -3.01 11.70
N VAL A 39 8.41 -2.64 11.38
CA VAL A 39 7.65 -3.14 10.22
C VAL A 39 7.44 -2.08 9.13
N GLY A 40 8.16 -0.97 9.18
CA GLY A 40 8.08 0.13 8.20
C GLY A 40 7.08 1.24 8.57
N LEU A 41 6.08 0.94 9.39
CA LEU A 41 5.09 1.90 9.91
C LEU A 41 5.18 2.09 11.43
N GLY A 42 6.15 1.48 12.06
CA GLY A 42 6.33 1.51 13.51
C GLY A 42 6.80 0.16 14.07
N PRO A 43 6.86 0.02 15.39
CA PRO A 43 7.26 -1.23 16.03
C PRO A 43 6.25 -2.34 15.73
N TYR A 44 6.76 -3.58 15.70
CA TYR A 44 5.89 -4.75 15.62
C TYR A 44 5.07 -4.89 16.91
N LEU A 45 3.76 -4.94 16.75
CA LEU A 45 2.84 -5.21 17.85
C LEU A 45 2.46 -6.69 17.83
N SER A 46 3.05 -7.49 18.71
CA SER A 46 2.64 -8.88 18.89
C SER A 46 1.27 -8.92 19.55
N ALA A 47 0.23 -9.16 18.77
CA ALA A 47 -1.13 -9.35 19.28
C ALA A 47 -1.34 -10.73 19.94
N GLY A 48 -0.31 -11.57 20.04
CA GLY A 48 -0.43 -12.95 20.48
C GLY A 48 -1.27 -13.81 19.50
N ARG A 49 -1.78 -14.93 19.98
CA ARG A 49 -2.72 -15.79 19.22
C ARG A 49 -4.15 -15.30 19.45
N SER A 50 -4.52 -14.15 18.89
CA SER A 50 -5.89 -13.64 18.94
C SER A 50 -6.67 -14.11 17.73
N SER A 51 -7.94 -14.44 17.90
CA SER A 51 -8.89 -14.63 16.81
C SER A 51 -9.45 -13.26 16.39
N PRO A 52 -9.81 -13.07 15.11
CA PRO A 52 -10.46 -11.85 14.66
C PRO A 52 -11.74 -11.56 15.44
N GLY A 53 -11.82 -10.38 16.08
CA GLY A 53 -12.98 -9.91 16.82
C GLY A 53 -13.83 -8.96 16.01
N TYR A 54 -14.19 -9.33 14.77
CA TYR A 54 -14.98 -8.47 13.90
C TYR A 54 -16.41 -8.31 14.44
N ILE A 55 -16.83 -7.05 14.59
CA ILE A 55 -18.21 -6.68 14.89
C ILE A 55 -18.72 -5.88 13.69
N ALA A 56 -19.82 -6.36 13.09
CA ALA A 56 -20.42 -5.69 11.94
C ALA A 56 -20.93 -4.29 12.32
N PRO A 57 -20.78 -3.28 11.44
CA PRO A 57 -21.30 -1.96 11.69
C PRO A 57 -22.82 -1.97 11.77
N THR A 58 -23.40 -1.19 12.69
CA THR A 58 -24.84 -1.03 12.83
C THR A 58 -25.40 0.07 11.91
N MET A 59 -24.53 0.94 11.40
CA MET A 59 -24.86 2.01 10.45
C MET A 59 -23.79 2.05 9.36
N THR A 60 -24.22 2.16 8.11
CA THR A 60 -23.35 2.26 6.94
C THR A 60 -23.76 3.44 6.06
N PHE A 61 -22.86 3.89 5.21
CA PHE A 61 -23.12 4.97 4.26
C PHE A 61 -22.35 4.74 2.95
N GLU A 62 -22.67 5.47 1.90
CA GLU A 62 -22.01 5.36 0.59
C GLU A 62 -21.05 6.52 0.30
N LYS A 63 -21.49 7.76 0.56
CA LYS A 63 -20.69 8.96 0.21
C LYS A 63 -20.23 9.74 1.43
N GLU A 64 -21.19 10.08 2.27
CA GLU A 64 -20.93 10.84 3.50
C GLU A 64 -21.98 10.52 4.56
N LEU A 65 -21.60 10.72 5.81
CA LEU A 65 -22.46 10.60 6.97
C LEU A 65 -22.07 11.67 7.99
N LYS A 66 -23.06 12.45 8.45
CA LYS A 66 -22.87 13.48 9.48
C LYS A 66 -23.62 13.08 10.72
N LEU A 67 -22.94 13.09 11.85
CA LEU A 67 -23.47 12.69 13.14
C LEU A 67 -23.16 13.76 14.18
N GLU A 68 -24.05 13.93 15.14
CA GLU A 68 -23.76 14.64 16.38
C GLU A 68 -23.45 13.59 17.45
N ILE A 69 -22.26 13.61 18.03
CA ILE A 69 -21.83 12.67 19.07
C ILE A 69 -21.33 13.47 20.26
N ALA A 70 -22.04 13.35 21.41
CA ALA A 70 -21.72 14.05 22.65
C ALA A 70 -21.61 15.59 22.48
N GLY A 71 -22.45 16.16 21.62
CA GLY A 71 -22.48 17.60 21.34
C GLY A 71 -21.45 18.08 20.32
N HIS A 72 -20.72 17.17 19.67
CA HIS A 72 -19.76 17.50 18.61
C HIS A 72 -20.21 16.97 17.26
N MET A 73 -20.05 17.79 16.22
CA MET A 73 -20.27 17.36 14.84
C MET A 73 -19.13 16.44 14.38
N VAL A 74 -19.50 15.28 13.87
CA VAL A 74 -18.57 14.29 13.29
C VAL A 74 -19.00 13.99 11.87
N GLU A 75 -18.14 14.26 10.92
CA GLU A 75 -18.40 14.03 9.51
C GLU A 75 -17.51 12.90 9.00
N LEU A 76 -18.12 11.90 8.37
CA LEU A 76 -17.45 10.77 7.74
C LEU A 76 -17.61 10.89 6.23
N TYR A 77 -16.51 10.75 5.51
CA TYR A 77 -16.50 10.83 4.06
C TYR A 77 -15.89 9.58 3.45
N HIS A 78 -16.58 8.99 2.49
CA HIS A 78 -15.98 7.96 1.66
C HIS A 78 -14.78 8.53 0.88
N ALA A 79 -13.66 7.88 1.01
CA ALA A 79 -12.38 8.32 0.48
C ALA A 79 -11.55 7.12 0.03
N PRO A 80 -11.84 6.56 -1.18
CA PRO A 80 -11.09 5.42 -1.70
C PRO A 80 -9.59 5.71 -1.68
N GLY A 81 -8.80 4.73 -1.27
CA GLY A 81 -7.36 4.89 -1.15
C GLY A 81 -6.68 3.57 -0.86
N GLU A 82 -6.15 3.38 0.34
CA GLU A 82 -5.51 2.11 0.71
C GLU A 82 -6.46 0.91 0.56
N THR A 83 -7.76 1.13 0.76
CA THR A 83 -8.83 0.26 0.31
C THR A 83 -9.92 1.09 -0.38
N ASP A 84 -10.74 0.47 -1.23
CA ASP A 84 -11.81 1.14 -1.96
C ASP A 84 -13.03 1.47 -1.08
N ASP A 85 -13.11 0.94 0.16
CA ASP A 85 -14.10 1.27 1.18
C ASP A 85 -13.57 2.20 2.27
N GLN A 86 -12.35 2.69 2.13
CA GLN A 86 -11.71 3.61 3.06
C GLN A 86 -12.56 4.87 3.26
N LEU A 87 -12.50 5.43 4.44
CA LEU A 87 -13.11 6.69 4.80
C LEU A 87 -12.14 7.53 5.62
N PHE A 88 -12.39 8.82 5.69
CA PHE A 88 -11.79 9.68 6.70
C PHE A 88 -12.85 10.31 7.61
N VAL A 89 -12.43 10.70 8.80
CA VAL A 89 -13.29 11.37 9.78
C VAL A 89 -12.82 12.81 9.93
N TRP A 90 -13.77 13.74 9.88
CA TRP A 90 -13.57 15.17 10.04
C TRP A 90 -14.32 15.70 11.24
N PHE A 91 -13.65 16.47 12.07
CA PHE A 91 -14.23 17.19 13.20
C PHE A 91 -14.15 18.70 12.89
N PRO A 92 -15.20 19.31 12.31
CA PRO A 92 -15.14 20.70 11.82
C PRO A 92 -14.86 21.71 12.93
N GLU A 93 -15.43 21.55 14.13
CA GLU A 93 -15.21 22.45 15.27
C GLU A 93 -13.77 22.45 15.79
N LEU A 94 -13.05 21.36 15.60
CA LEU A 94 -11.66 21.17 16.02
C LEU A 94 -10.66 21.36 14.87
N SER A 95 -11.13 21.51 13.63
CA SER A 95 -10.31 21.46 12.43
C SER A 95 -9.38 20.25 12.44
N ALA A 96 -9.91 19.09 12.90
CA ALA A 96 -9.15 17.86 13.10
C ALA A 96 -9.59 16.80 12.10
N LEU A 97 -8.61 16.21 11.40
CA LEU A 97 -8.78 15.20 10.37
C LEU A 97 -8.13 13.88 10.79
N MET A 98 -8.87 12.79 10.68
CA MET A 98 -8.38 11.42 10.83
C MET A 98 -8.45 10.72 9.48
N PRO A 99 -7.35 10.66 8.71
CA PRO A 99 -7.35 10.16 7.33
C PRO A 99 -7.42 8.62 7.23
N GLY A 100 -7.36 7.91 8.36
CA GLY A 100 -7.08 6.47 8.34
C GLY A 100 -5.71 6.18 7.71
N ASP A 101 -5.62 5.11 6.93
CA ASP A 101 -4.39 4.76 6.21
C ASP A 101 -4.26 5.46 4.84
N ASN A 102 -5.14 6.43 4.55
CA ASN A 102 -4.95 7.24 3.36
C ASN A 102 -3.79 8.23 3.47
N PHE A 103 -3.27 8.43 4.67
CA PHE A 103 -2.04 9.20 4.89
C PHE A 103 -1.25 8.63 6.08
N TYR A 104 0.05 8.48 5.88
CA TYR A 104 1.07 8.24 6.92
C TYR A 104 2.43 8.75 6.39
N THR A 105 3.40 9.02 7.29
CA THR A 105 4.64 9.73 6.94
C THR A 105 5.71 8.80 6.33
N THR A 106 5.33 7.98 5.36
CA THR A 106 6.23 7.18 4.51
C THR A 106 5.60 7.04 3.13
N PHE A 107 6.34 6.56 2.12
CA PHE A 107 5.80 6.37 0.78
C PHE A 107 4.53 5.49 0.83
N PRO A 108 3.44 5.92 0.16
CA PRO A 108 2.16 5.21 0.21
C PRO A 108 2.28 3.78 -0.31
N ASN A 109 1.64 2.86 0.39
CA ASN A 109 1.65 1.46 0.01
C ASN A 109 0.62 1.20 -1.11
N LEU A 110 0.95 1.62 -2.33
CA LEU A 110 0.09 1.42 -3.50
C LEU A 110 -0.06 -0.07 -3.86
N TYR A 111 0.79 -0.92 -3.31
CA TYR A 111 0.66 -2.37 -3.34
C TYR A 111 1.24 -3.03 -2.09
N THR A 112 0.46 -3.84 -1.41
CA THR A 112 0.96 -4.63 -0.27
C THR A 112 1.37 -6.03 -0.72
N ILE A 113 2.59 -6.46 -0.37
CA ILE A 113 3.17 -7.75 -0.80
C ILE A 113 2.45 -8.98 -0.24
N ARG A 114 1.69 -8.83 0.86
CA ARG A 114 0.80 -9.90 1.34
C ARG A 114 -0.33 -10.22 0.36
N GLY A 115 -0.69 -9.29 -0.50
CA GLY A 115 -1.77 -9.37 -1.47
C GLY A 115 -2.92 -8.41 -1.14
N THR A 116 -3.45 -7.78 -2.16
CA THR A 116 -4.58 -6.86 -2.10
C THR A 116 -5.29 -6.83 -3.44
N SER A 117 -6.53 -6.36 -3.45
CA SER A 117 -7.17 -5.88 -4.68
C SER A 117 -6.38 -4.70 -5.25
N HIS A 118 -6.54 -4.42 -6.54
CA HIS A 118 -5.96 -3.22 -7.13
C HIS A 118 -6.40 -1.97 -6.34
N ARG A 119 -5.47 -1.09 -6.04
CA ARG A 119 -5.70 0.20 -5.41
C ARG A 119 -5.77 1.27 -6.49
N ASP A 120 -6.91 1.94 -6.61
CA ASP A 120 -7.09 3.05 -7.56
C ASP A 120 -6.29 4.26 -7.07
N VAL A 121 -5.14 4.48 -7.70
CA VAL A 121 -4.22 5.56 -7.32
C VAL A 121 -4.85 6.94 -7.56
N ILE A 122 -5.60 7.12 -8.64
CA ILE A 122 -6.27 8.41 -8.93
C ILE A 122 -7.43 8.65 -7.97
N GLY A 123 -8.19 7.62 -7.62
CA GLY A 123 -9.18 7.71 -6.55
C GLY A 123 -8.57 8.12 -5.21
N TRP A 124 -7.39 7.58 -4.88
CA TRP A 124 -6.65 7.97 -3.67
C TRP A 124 -6.15 9.42 -3.73
N VAL A 125 -5.57 9.85 -4.85
CA VAL A 125 -5.18 11.25 -5.09
C VAL A 125 -6.37 12.20 -4.88
N ASN A 126 -7.53 11.90 -5.44
CA ASN A 126 -8.75 12.68 -5.26
C ASN A 126 -9.21 12.72 -3.79
N SER A 127 -9.03 11.63 -3.06
CA SER A 127 -9.34 11.57 -1.63
C SER A 127 -8.44 12.48 -0.81
N ILE A 128 -7.14 12.53 -1.13
CA ILE A 128 -6.20 13.48 -0.49
C ILE A 128 -6.56 14.92 -0.85
N ASP A 129 -6.92 15.22 -2.10
CA ASP A 129 -7.34 16.57 -2.49
C ASP A 129 -8.61 17.03 -1.75
N LYS A 130 -9.56 16.10 -1.52
CA LYS A 130 -10.72 16.39 -0.68
C LYS A 130 -10.34 16.68 0.76
N MET A 131 -9.41 15.91 1.35
CA MET A 131 -8.89 16.18 2.70
C MET A 131 -8.23 17.55 2.80
N ARG A 132 -7.42 17.94 1.80
CA ARG A 132 -6.78 19.25 1.71
C ARG A 132 -7.79 20.39 1.66
N SER A 133 -8.89 20.21 0.95
CA SER A 133 -9.95 21.23 0.82
C SER A 133 -10.65 21.59 2.13
N LEU A 134 -10.50 20.77 3.17
CA LEU A 134 -11.04 21.03 4.51
C LEU A 134 -10.15 21.91 5.37
N ASP A 135 -8.92 22.21 4.93
CA ASP A 135 -7.91 23.02 5.61
C ASP A 135 -7.68 22.60 7.08
N PRO A 136 -7.33 21.32 7.34
CA PRO A 136 -7.15 20.81 8.69
C PRO A 136 -5.98 21.47 9.43
N GLN A 137 -6.17 21.71 10.73
CA GLN A 137 -5.12 22.19 11.63
C GLN A 137 -4.47 21.06 12.42
N TYR A 138 -5.14 19.90 12.48
CA TYR A 138 -4.64 18.68 13.11
C TYR A 138 -4.90 17.49 12.21
N LEU A 139 -3.87 16.69 11.98
CA LEU A 139 -3.93 15.47 11.16
C LEU A 139 -3.45 14.27 12.00
N PHE A 140 -4.35 13.32 12.25
CA PHE A 140 -4.12 12.13 13.08
C PHE A 140 -4.19 10.86 12.22
N PRO A 141 -3.10 10.43 11.58
CA PRO A 141 -3.08 9.19 10.80
C PRO A 141 -3.20 7.95 11.71
N SER A 142 -3.61 6.82 11.15
CA SER A 142 -3.68 5.55 11.88
C SER A 142 -2.30 4.99 12.23
N HIS A 143 -1.29 5.36 11.46
CA HIS A 143 0.11 5.01 11.65
C HIS A 143 0.97 6.27 11.61
N THR A 144 2.14 6.21 12.22
CA THR A 144 3.10 7.31 12.34
C THR A 144 2.65 8.44 13.27
N MET A 145 3.41 9.53 13.34
CA MET A 145 3.13 10.64 14.24
C MET A 145 2.10 11.62 13.65
N PRO A 146 1.27 12.25 14.49
CA PRO A 146 0.41 13.34 14.06
C PRO A 146 1.17 14.50 13.44
N VAL A 147 0.53 15.20 12.49
CA VAL A 147 1.03 16.43 11.87
C VAL A 147 0.11 17.59 12.26
N GLN A 148 0.64 18.78 12.44
CA GLN A 148 -0.15 19.93 12.87
C GLN A 148 0.23 21.23 12.17
N GLY A 149 -0.71 22.15 12.06
CA GLY A 149 -0.52 23.50 11.53
C GLY A 149 -0.18 23.53 10.04
N GLU A 150 0.66 24.48 9.65
CA GLU A 150 1.01 24.74 8.23
C GLU A 150 1.70 23.55 7.55
N GLU A 151 2.33 22.68 8.32
CA GLU A 151 3.00 21.47 7.80
C GLU A 151 2.04 20.48 7.13
N ILE A 152 0.77 20.44 7.55
CA ILE A 152 -0.25 19.52 7.01
C ILE A 152 -0.46 19.77 5.52
N SER A 153 -0.60 21.03 5.12
CA SER A 153 -0.82 21.38 3.71
C SER A 153 0.31 20.85 2.83
N ASN A 154 1.56 21.09 3.26
CA ASN A 154 2.74 20.62 2.55
C ASN A 154 2.83 19.09 2.53
N ALA A 155 2.60 18.42 3.66
CA ALA A 155 2.61 16.96 3.77
C ALA A 155 1.62 16.31 2.81
N LEU A 156 0.37 16.77 2.81
CA LEU A 156 -0.68 16.23 1.94
C LEU A 156 -0.41 16.52 0.45
N ILE A 157 0.15 17.71 0.10
CA ILE A 157 0.55 18.03 -1.27
C ILE A 157 1.63 17.06 -1.76
N ILE A 158 2.71 16.92 -1.00
CA ILE A 158 3.84 16.06 -1.37
C ILE A 158 3.39 14.59 -1.49
N TYR A 159 2.58 14.13 -0.55
CA TYR A 159 2.07 12.75 -0.56
C TYR A 159 1.22 12.49 -1.81
N ARG A 160 0.30 13.38 -2.12
CA ARG A 160 -0.54 13.35 -3.31
C ARG A 160 0.29 13.38 -4.59
N ASP A 161 1.25 14.33 -4.68
CA ASP A 161 2.09 14.52 -5.86
C ASP A 161 3.00 13.32 -6.11
N GLY A 162 3.52 12.69 -5.04
CA GLY A 162 4.30 11.45 -5.15
C GLY A 162 3.50 10.30 -5.77
N MET A 163 2.26 10.09 -5.30
CA MET A 163 1.37 9.08 -5.87
C MET A 163 1.02 9.36 -7.34
N GLN A 164 0.60 10.59 -7.61
CA GLN A 164 0.20 11.00 -8.97
C GLN A 164 1.38 10.91 -9.94
N TYR A 165 2.56 11.35 -9.53
CA TYR A 165 3.75 11.26 -10.37
C TYR A 165 4.06 9.80 -10.76
N VAL A 166 4.10 8.89 -9.80
CA VAL A 166 4.37 7.47 -10.08
C VAL A 166 3.31 6.87 -10.99
N HIS A 167 2.03 7.22 -10.76
CA HIS A 167 0.94 6.79 -11.63
C HIS A 167 1.13 7.30 -13.07
N ASP A 168 1.25 8.61 -13.25
CA ASP A 168 1.26 9.25 -14.57
C ASP A 168 2.50 8.84 -15.36
N GLN A 169 3.67 8.73 -14.72
CA GLN A 169 4.88 8.26 -15.39
C GLN A 169 4.78 6.78 -15.75
N THR A 170 4.19 5.93 -14.90
CA THR A 170 3.94 4.53 -15.24
C THR A 170 3.05 4.43 -16.47
N VAL A 171 1.92 5.13 -16.50
CA VAL A 171 0.99 5.14 -17.65
C VAL A 171 1.68 5.69 -18.92
N ARG A 172 2.48 6.75 -18.79
CA ARG A 172 3.25 7.31 -19.89
C ARG A 172 4.21 6.29 -20.51
N LEU A 173 4.91 5.52 -19.67
CA LEU A 173 5.86 4.52 -20.14
C LEU A 173 5.15 3.26 -20.67
N MET A 174 4.03 2.85 -20.08
CA MET A 174 3.14 1.81 -20.63
C MET A 174 2.71 2.15 -22.05
N ASN A 175 2.30 3.40 -22.29
CA ASN A 175 1.89 3.88 -23.63
C ASN A 175 3.04 3.95 -24.65
N LYS A 176 4.29 3.86 -24.19
CA LYS A 176 5.47 3.67 -25.05
C LYS A 176 5.79 2.19 -25.32
N GLY A 177 5.02 1.27 -24.74
CA GLY A 177 5.20 -0.17 -24.93
C GLY A 177 6.24 -0.81 -24.01
N LEU A 178 6.66 -0.14 -22.92
CA LEU A 178 7.61 -0.72 -21.97
C LEU A 178 6.95 -1.78 -21.11
N THR A 179 7.69 -2.85 -20.82
CA THR A 179 7.29 -3.87 -19.84
C THR A 179 7.38 -3.31 -18.40
N PRO A 180 6.69 -3.92 -17.42
CA PRO A 180 6.78 -3.46 -16.03
C PRO A 180 8.21 -3.44 -15.48
N ASP A 181 9.07 -4.37 -15.91
CA ASP A 181 10.48 -4.41 -15.49
C ASP A 181 11.27 -3.23 -16.05
N GLN A 182 11.08 -2.92 -17.34
CA GLN A 182 11.70 -1.76 -17.96
C GLN A 182 11.22 -0.43 -17.33
N ILE A 183 9.93 -0.34 -16.99
CA ILE A 183 9.38 0.85 -16.32
C ILE A 183 10.01 1.03 -14.94
N VAL A 184 10.17 -0.05 -14.17
CA VAL A 184 10.81 -0.04 -12.84
C VAL A 184 12.26 0.43 -12.90
N GLU A 185 12.99 0.13 -13.97
CA GLU A 185 14.37 0.57 -14.17
C GLU A 185 14.46 2.04 -14.60
N GLU A 186 13.46 2.53 -15.35
CA GLU A 186 13.48 3.89 -15.91
C GLU A 186 12.86 4.94 -14.97
N LEU A 187 11.90 4.52 -14.10
CA LEU A 187 11.14 5.45 -13.28
C LEU A 187 11.78 5.66 -11.91
N ASP A 188 12.15 6.90 -11.61
CA ASP A 188 12.56 7.37 -10.29
C ASP A 188 11.78 8.64 -9.93
N LEU A 189 11.65 8.92 -8.62
CA LEU A 189 11.05 10.17 -8.16
C LEU A 189 11.96 11.37 -8.48
N PRO A 190 11.40 12.53 -8.86
CA PRO A 190 12.17 13.77 -8.93
C PRO A 190 12.76 14.11 -7.56
N GLN A 191 13.90 14.80 -7.57
CA GLN A 191 14.72 15.03 -6.37
C GLN A 191 13.92 15.65 -5.21
N ASN A 192 13.07 16.61 -5.49
CA ASN A 192 12.26 17.29 -4.48
C ASN A 192 11.22 16.37 -3.80
N LEU A 193 10.75 15.33 -4.48
CA LEU A 193 9.87 14.31 -3.90
C LEU A 193 10.68 13.23 -3.19
N LYS A 194 11.81 12.83 -3.76
CA LYS A 194 12.70 11.79 -3.23
C LYS A 194 13.32 12.14 -1.88
N GLU A 195 13.62 13.43 -1.69
CA GLU A 195 14.19 13.94 -0.44
C GLU A 195 13.14 14.23 0.64
N SER A 196 11.87 14.13 0.31
CA SER A 196 10.82 14.40 1.27
C SER A 196 10.70 13.29 2.33
N PRO A 197 10.62 13.65 3.63
CA PRO A 197 10.41 12.69 4.70
C PRO A 197 9.06 11.95 4.59
N TYR A 198 8.08 12.53 3.89
CA TYR A 198 6.75 11.93 3.68
C TYR A 198 6.71 10.85 2.61
N LEU A 199 7.79 10.70 1.82
CA LEU A 199 7.89 9.72 0.73
C LEU A 199 9.08 8.77 0.88
N ALA A 200 9.63 8.64 2.09
CA ALA A 200 10.66 7.64 2.37
C ALA A 200 10.09 6.23 2.20
N GLU A 201 10.78 5.38 1.45
CA GLU A 201 10.32 4.04 1.08
C GLU A 201 10.54 3.00 2.18
N PHE A 202 10.01 3.23 3.38
CA PHE A 202 10.12 2.29 4.50
C PHE A 202 9.06 1.18 4.46
N TYR A 203 7.94 1.41 3.78
CA TYR A 203 6.81 0.49 3.71
C TYR A 203 6.33 0.29 2.28
N GLY A 204 5.69 1.29 1.65
CA GLY A 204 5.45 1.30 0.22
C GLY A 204 6.72 1.64 -0.55
N THR A 205 6.80 1.24 -1.83
CA THR A 205 7.92 1.56 -2.71
C THR A 205 7.44 1.95 -4.10
N VAL A 206 8.20 2.79 -4.78
CA VAL A 206 7.98 3.14 -6.19
C VAL A 206 7.95 1.89 -7.06
N ARG A 207 8.90 0.98 -6.86
CA ARG A 207 9.05 -0.25 -7.68
C ARG A 207 7.83 -1.17 -7.60
N TYR A 208 7.26 -1.37 -6.41
CA TYR A 208 6.05 -2.18 -6.24
C TYR A 208 4.82 -1.47 -6.78
N SER A 209 4.79 -0.15 -6.63
CA SER A 209 3.70 0.70 -7.14
C SER A 209 3.60 0.66 -8.65
N VAL A 210 4.72 0.78 -9.37
CA VAL A 210 4.79 0.63 -10.84
C VAL A 210 4.17 -0.69 -11.30
N ARG A 211 4.59 -1.80 -10.69
CA ARG A 211 4.06 -3.14 -11.03
C ARG A 211 2.57 -3.27 -10.74
N SER A 212 2.11 -2.68 -9.63
CA SER A 212 0.70 -2.68 -9.27
C SER A 212 -0.15 -1.86 -10.22
N ILE A 213 0.31 -0.67 -10.60
CA ILE A 213 -0.37 0.20 -11.57
C ILE A 213 -0.46 -0.49 -12.93
N PHE A 214 0.66 -1.02 -13.42
CA PHE A 214 0.68 -1.78 -14.67
C PHE A 214 -0.34 -2.93 -14.65
N ASN A 215 -0.28 -3.76 -13.60
CA ASN A 215 -1.18 -4.90 -13.46
C ASN A 215 -2.65 -4.48 -13.28
N GLY A 216 -2.90 -3.33 -12.67
CA GLY A 216 -4.25 -2.76 -12.53
C GLY A 216 -4.90 -2.38 -13.86
N TYR A 217 -4.11 -1.87 -14.80
CA TYR A 217 -4.60 -1.51 -16.14
C TYR A 217 -4.61 -2.67 -17.13
N LEU A 218 -3.55 -3.51 -17.12
CA LEU A 218 -3.30 -4.49 -18.18
C LEU A 218 -3.39 -5.95 -17.72
N GLY A 219 -3.52 -6.19 -16.42
CA GLY A 219 -3.47 -7.54 -15.85
C GLY A 219 -2.04 -8.08 -15.72
N TRP A 220 -1.92 -9.39 -15.53
CA TRP A 220 -0.65 -10.04 -15.18
C TRP A 220 0.35 -10.13 -16.33
N PHE A 221 -0.11 -10.11 -17.58
CA PHE A 221 0.76 -10.28 -18.74
C PHE A 221 1.62 -9.04 -18.98
N SER A 222 2.95 -9.23 -18.95
CA SER A 222 3.92 -8.14 -19.07
C SER A 222 4.05 -7.55 -20.47
N GLY A 223 3.55 -8.25 -21.51
CA GLY A 223 3.82 -7.97 -22.91
C GLY A 223 5.03 -8.73 -23.46
N ASP A 224 5.84 -9.38 -22.62
CA ASP A 224 6.92 -10.26 -23.06
C ASP A 224 6.38 -11.67 -23.33
N LEU A 225 6.64 -12.20 -24.53
CA LEU A 225 6.18 -13.53 -24.91
C LEU A 225 6.76 -14.64 -24.02
N ALA A 226 7.92 -14.41 -23.41
CA ALA A 226 8.52 -15.37 -22.47
C ALA A 226 7.69 -15.55 -21.18
N ASP A 227 6.86 -14.56 -20.82
CA ASP A 227 5.98 -14.62 -19.66
C ASP A 227 4.61 -15.21 -19.97
N LEU A 228 4.25 -15.33 -21.27
CA LEU A 228 2.91 -15.78 -21.66
C LEU A 228 2.69 -17.28 -21.35
N ASP A 229 3.67 -18.10 -21.67
CA ASP A 229 3.64 -19.55 -21.41
C ASP A 229 5.05 -20.03 -21.05
N PRO A 230 5.52 -19.72 -19.83
CA PRO A 230 6.86 -20.08 -19.41
C PRO A 230 7.00 -21.60 -19.27
N LEU A 231 8.21 -22.10 -19.50
CA LEU A 231 8.54 -23.50 -19.22
C LEU A 231 8.15 -23.89 -17.80
N ASN A 232 7.75 -25.14 -17.60
CA ASN A 232 7.50 -25.64 -16.25
C ASN A 232 8.76 -25.48 -15.37
N ILE A 233 8.54 -25.46 -14.04
CA ILE A 233 9.60 -25.12 -13.08
C ILE A 233 10.82 -26.03 -13.21
N ASP A 234 10.61 -27.35 -13.40
CA ASP A 234 11.69 -28.33 -13.44
C ASP A 234 12.52 -28.17 -14.73
N GLU A 235 11.86 -28.02 -15.88
CA GLU A 235 12.53 -27.83 -17.17
C GLU A 235 13.29 -26.49 -17.21
N ARG A 236 12.70 -25.42 -16.69
CA ARG A 236 13.35 -24.12 -16.57
C ARG A 236 14.56 -24.18 -15.67
N SER A 237 14.44 -24.83 -14.51
CA SER A 237 15.53 -24.99 -13.56
C SER A 237 16.67 -25.82 -14.15
N GLN A 238 16.35 -26.90 -14.88
CA GLN A 238 17.36 -27.71 -15.56
C GLN A 238 18.10 -26.93 -16.66
N LYS A 239 17.38 -26.15 -17.48
CA LYS A 239 18.00 -25.33 -18.51
C LYS A 239 18.90 -24.25 -17.91
N ILE A 240 18.47 -23.56 -16.83
CA ILE A 240 19.29 -22.57 -16.13
C ILE A 240 20.54 -23.25 -15.54
N SER A 241 20.38 -24.39 -14.85
CA SER A 241 21.49 -25.14 -14.28
C SER A 241 22.52 -25.51 -15.35
N ASN A 242 22.05 -25.98 -16.51
CA ASN A 242 22.95 -26.33 -17.64
C ASN A 242 23.69 -25.11 -18.19
N LEU A 243 23.01 -23.95 -18.31
CA LEU A 243 23.63 -22.70 -18.79
C LEU A 243 24.72 -22.17 -17.86
N VAL A 244 24.57 -22.33 -16.54
CA VAL A 244 25.57 -21.89 -15.56
C VAL A 244 26.62 -22.95 -15.22
N GLY A 245 26.69 -24.08 -15.94
CA GLY A 245 27.70 -25.12 -15.75
C GLY A 245 27.35 -26.14 -14.67
N GLY A 246 26.08 -26.28 -14.29
CA GLY A 246 25.60 -27.30 -13.34
C GLY A 246 25.56 -26.85 -11.89
N CYS A 247 25.34 -27.80 -10.98
CA CYS A 247 24.98 -27.57 -9.58
C CYS A 247 26.13 -27.01 -8.68
N LEU A 248 27.33 -26.84 -9.19
CA LEU A 248 28.50 -26.41 -8.40
C LEU A 248 28.35 -25.01 -7.80
N LEU A 249 27.51 -24.13 -8.38
CA LEU A 249 27.18 -22.81 -7.81
C LEU A 249 26.32 -22.89 -6.55
N TYR A 250 25.54 -23.98 -6.39
CA TYR A 250 24.67 -24.18 -5.24
C TYR A 250 25.31 -25.00 -4.13
N THR A 251 26.44 -25.68 -4.42
CA THR A 251 27.22 -26.48 -3.47
C THR A 251 28.48 -25.76 -2.97
N SER A 252 28.70 -24.51 -3.40
CA SER A 252 29.70 -23.65 -2.81
C SER A 252 29.35 -23.38 -1.34
N PRO A 253 30.26 -23.57 -0.38
CA PRO A 253 29.98 -23.29 1.01
C PRO A 253 29.47 -21.85 1.16
N SER A 254 28.39 -21.68 1.93
CA SER A 254 27.93 -20.36 2.28
C SER A 254 29.05 -19.61 3.01
N PRO A 255 29.26 -18.31 2.76
CA PRO A 255 30.21 -17.52 3.53
C PRO A 255 29.92 -17.49 5.04
N ARG A 256 28.87 -18.20 5.49
CA ARG A 256 28.43 -18.31 6.87
C ARG A 256 28.73 -19.67 7.53
N ASP A 257 29.36 -20.62 6.81
CA ASP A 257 29.78 -21.91 7.35
C ASP A 257 31.23 -21.85 7.85
#